data_b50176662acf87c26584b0776fa61379
#
_entry.id   b50176662acf87c26584b0776fa61379
#
_cell.length_a   1.000
_cell.length_b   1.000
_cell.length_c   1.000
_cell.angle_alpha   90.00
_cell.angle_beta   90.00
_cell.angle_gamma   90.00
#
_symmetry.space_group_name_H-M   'P 1'
#
loop_
_entity.id
_entity.type
_entity.pdbx_description
1 polymer ?
#
loop_
_entity_poly.entity_id
_entity_poly.type
_entity_poly.pdbx_seq_one_letter_code
_entity_poly.pdbx_strand_id
1 'polypeptide(L)'
;MKEQTQALEHASVKQYCKALRVPMIGAHFVQLAEQAIKEQHSHVGYLEALLTMESEERDRHAIQQRLRDAKLPRLKTLEEFDFNQARLIPAAKIRELAEGGYIERAEPVVLMGECGTGKTHLATGLCVAACRQKRRARFTTAANLVNELVEARQHNAVKRVLGRWLRYDVIVLDEVGYVPLADIGAEFLFQVIAERAERAALIVTTNLPFSEWTQVFPNPRLCKALLDRITDRAHIIETGTESYRFRRTLEVRQKKKAS
;
A
#
# COMPACT_ATOMS: atom_id res chain seq x y z
N MET A 1 -8.19 -22.79 -50.40
CA MET A 1 -8.75 -21.43 -50.36
C MET A 1 -9.24 -21.03 -48.96
N LYS A 2 -10.17 -21.78 -48.30
CA LYS A 2 -10.67 -21.42 -46.95
C LYS A 2 -9.56 -21.31 -45.88
N GLU A 3 -8.62 -22.24 -45.82
CA GLU A 3 -7.50 -22.19 -44.84
C GLU A 3 -6.56 -21.01 -45.02
N GLN A 4 -6.26 -20.62 -46.27
CA GLN A 4 -5.43 -19.47 -46.56
C GLN A 4 -6.14 -18.16 -46.17
N THR A 5 -7.45 -18.05 -46.38
CA THR A 5 -8.25 -16.90 -45.98
C THR A 5 -8.28 -16.78 -44.46
N GLN A 6 -8.50 -17.87 -43.74
CA GLN A 6 -8.49 -17.89 -42.27
C GLN A 6 -7.11 -17.53 -41.68
N ALA A 7 -6.02 -18.01 -42.28
CA ALA A 7 -4.66 -17.67 -41.86
C ALA A 7 -4.38 -16.16 -42.02
N LEU A 8 -4.87 -15.53 -43.11
CA LEU A 8 -4.75 -14.08 -43.33
C LEU A 8 -5.59 -13.29 -42.33
N GLU A 9 -6.83 -13.72 -42.03
CA GLU A 9 -7.67 -13.08 -41.01
C GLU A 9 -7.00 -13.15 -39.62
N HIS A 10 -6.47 -14.31 -39.23
CA HIS A 10 -5.75 -14.46 -37.97
C HIS A 10 -4.51 -13.55 -37.88
N ALA A 11 -3.74 -13.44 -38.96
CA ALA A 11 -2.58 -12.54 -39.01
C ALA A 11 -3.00 -11.07 -38.86
N SER A 12 -4.07 -10.65 -39.54
CA SER A 12 -4.63 -9.31 -39.46
C SER A 12 -5.10 -8.98 -38.04
N VAL A 13 -5.86 -9.89 -37.40
CA VAL A 13 -6.31 -9.71 -36.00
C VAL A 13 -5.12 -9.55 -35.08
N LYS A 14 -4.08 -10.40 -35.17
CA LYS A 14 -2.86 -10.28 -34.37
C LYS A 14 -2.17 -8.94 -34.56
N GLN A 15 -2.11 -8.44 -35.79
CA GLN A 15 -1.52 -7.13 -36.09
C GLN A 15 -2.30 -5.99 -35.42
N TYR A 16 -3.65 -6.00 -35.51
CA TYR A 16 -4.48 -5.02 -34.84
C TYR A 16 -4.36 -5.12 -33.30
N CYS A 17 -4.34 -6.32 -32.74
CA CYS A 17 -4.14 -6.52 -31.31
C CYS A 17 -2.82 -5.91 -30.81
N LYS A 18 -1.75 -6.05 -31.60
CA LYS A 18 -0.46 -5.41 -31.31
C LYS A 18 -0.55 -3.89 -31.37
N ALA A 19 -1.19 -3.33 -32.39
CA ALA A 19 -1.37 -1.88 -32.55
C ALA A 19 -2.22 -1.26 -31.42
N LEU A 20 -3.29 -1.94 -31.04
CA LEU A 20 -4.21 -1.53 -29.96
C LEU A 20 -3.70 -1.87 -28.56
N ARG A 21 -2.56 -2.57 -28.46
CA ARG A 21 -1.97 -3.03 -27.18
C ARG A 21 -2.93 -3.88 -26.35
N VAL A 22 -3.56 -4.88 -27.00
CA VAL A 22 -4.44 -5.87 -26.38
C VAL A 22 -3.84 -7.28 -26.55
N PRO A 23 -2.74 -7.60 -25.85
CA PRO A 23 -1.96 -8.81 -26.08
C PRO A 23 -2.74 -10.09 -25.72
N MET A 24 -3.61 -10.06 -24.70
CA MET A 24 -4.38 -11.23 -24.29
C MET A 24 -5.41 -11.61 -25.36
N ILE A 25 -6.09 -10.64 -25.95
CA ILE A 25 -6.98 -10.88 -27.10
C ILE A 25 -6.18 -11.51 -28.25
N GLY A 26 -5.01 -10.93 -28.58
CA GLY A 26 -4.15 -11.45 -29.66
C GLY A 26 -3.63 -12.87 -29.44
N ALA A 27 -3.48 -13.30 -28.19
CA ALA A 27 -3.04 -14.64 -27.83
C ALA A 27 -4.18 -15.67 -27.83
N HIS A 28 -5.39 -15.28 -27.44
CA HIS A 28 -6.45 -16.23 -27.11
C HIS A 28 -7.70 -16.15 -27.98
N PHE A 29 -7.80 -15.21 -28.94
CA PHE A 29 -9.01 -15.02 -29.75
C PHE A 29 -9.44 -16.27 -30.52
N VAL A 30 -8.53 -17.08 -31.02
CA VAL A 30 -8.85 -18.33 -31.75
C VAL A 30 -9.44 -19.36 -30.79
N GLN A 31 -8.78 -19.60 -29.66
CA GLN A 31 -9.22 -20.56 -28.65
C GLN A 31 -10.63 -20.20 -28.12
N LEU A 32 -10.85 -18.93 -27.80
CA LEU A 32 -12.16 -18.47 -27.33
C LEU A 32 -13.24 -18.52 -28.43
N ALA A 33 -12.86 -18.35 -29.72
CA ALA A 33 -13.81 -18.52 -30.82
C ALA A 33 -14.28 -19.98 -30.93
N GLU A 34 -13.35 -20.95 -30.84
CA GLU A 34 -13.66 -22.37 -30.84
C GLU A 34 -14.56 -22.76 -29.64
N GLN A 35 -14.26 -22.21 -28.46
CA GLN A 35 -15.08 -22.42 -27.28
C GLN A 35 -16.48 -21.82 -27.44
N ALA A 36 -16.59 -20.58 -27.95
CA ALA A 36 -17.86 -19.93 -28.19
C ALA A 36 -18.76 -20.71 -29.16
N ILE A 37 -18.18 -21.31 -30.21
CA ILE A 37 -18.91 -22.18 -31.14
C ILE A 37 -19.43 -23.42 -30.40
N LYS A 38 -18.59 -24.08 -29.60
CA LYS A 38 -18.89 -25.29 -28.85
C LYS A 38 -20.01 -25.09 -27.83
N GLU A 39 -19.99 -23.92 -27.14
CA GLU A 39 -20.94 -23.54 -26.09
C GLU A 39 -22.13 -22.72 -26.62
N GLN A 40 -22.22 -22.52 -27.92
CA GLN A 40 -23.27 -21.73 -28.59
C GLN A 40 -23.41 -20.29 -28.07
N HIS A 41 -22.29 -19.65 -27.73
CA HIS A 41 -22.28 -18.28 -27.32
C HIS A 41 -22.67 -17.35 -28.49
N SER A 42 -23.31 -16.22 -28.18
CA SER A 42 -23.53 -15.17 -29.18
C SER A 42 -22.21 -14.50 -29.57
N HIS A 43 -22.17 -13.83 -30.71
CA HIS A 43 -21.01 -13.01 -31.09
C HIS A 43 -20.67 -11.93 -30.05
N VAL A 44 -21.69 -11.36 -29.37
CA VAL A 44 -21.52 -10.39 -28.29
C VAL A 44 -20.87 -11.06 -27.07
N GLY A 45 -21.33 -12.27 -26.70
CA GLY A 45 -20.74 -13.02 -25.59
C GLY A 45 -19.28 -13.42 -25.84
N TYR A 46 -18.93 -13.77 -27.08
CA TYR A 46 -17.53 -13.99 -27.47
C TYR A 46 -16.68 -12.73 -27.31
N LEU A 47 -17.18 -11.58 -27.77
CA LEU A 47 -16.48 -10.30 -27.63
C LEU A 47 -16.33 -9.90 -26.16
N GLU A 48 -17.36 -10.09 -25.35
CA GLU A 48 -17.34 -9.83 -23.90
C GLU A 48 -16.24 -10.67 -23.21
N ALA A 49 -16.16 -11.96 -23.52
CA ALA A 49 -15.15 -12.85 -22.95
C ALA A 49 -13.71 -12.39 -23.28
N LEU A 50 -13.46 -11.94 -24.50
CA LEU A 50 -12.17 -11.38 -24.92
C LEU A 50 -11.81 -10.10 -24.17
N LEU A 51 -12.76 -9.17 -24.04
CA LEU A 51 -12.56 -7.88 -23.36
C LEU A 51 -12.38 -8.08 -21.85
N THR A 52 -13.13 -9.00 -21.25
CA THR A 52 -13.01 -9.34 -19.84
C THR A 52 -11.62 -9.87 -19.54
N MET A 53 -11.13 -10.84 -20.31
CA MET A 53 -9.80 -11.43 -20.14
C MET A 53 -8.68 -10.36 -20.26
N GLU A 54 -8.76 -9.48 -21.25
CA GLU A 54 -7.80 -8.39 -21.44
C GLU A 54 -7.83 -7.41 -20.26
N SER A 55 -9.04 -7.07 -19.77
CA SER A 55 -9.25 -6.17 -18.64
C SER A 55 -8.68 -6.75 -17.34
N GLU A 56 -8.97 -8.01 -17.05
CA GLU A 56 -8.47 -8.70 -15.86
C GLU A 56 -6.92 -8.78 -15.83
N GLU A 57 -6.30 -9.05 -16.97
CA GLU A 57 -4.84 -9.10 -17.05
C GLU A 57 -4.20 -7.71 -16.87
N ARG A 58 -4.81 -6.67 -17.45
CA ARG A 58 -4.38 -5.29 -17.20
C ARG A 58 -4.49 -4.91 -15.74
N ASP A 59 -5.58 -5.30 -15.09
CA ASP A 59 -5.79 -5.07 -13.67
C ASP A 59 -4.76 -5.80 -12.82
N ARG A 60 -4.47 -7.06 -13.14
CA ARG A 60 -3.43 -7.87 -12.49
C ARG A 60 -2.06 -7.20 -12.61
N HIS A 61 -1.68 -6.79 -13.82
CA HIS A 61 -0.42 -6.09 -14.06
C HIS A 61 -0.36 -4.75 -13.32
N ALA A 62 -1.44 -3.98 -13.33
CA ALA A 62 -1.51 -2.71 -12.59
C ALA A 62 -1.30 -2.91 -11.09
N ILE A 63 -1.99 -3.88 -10.47
CA ILE A 63 -1.83 -4.23 -9.06
C ILE A 63 -0.39 -4.67 -8.75
N GLN A 64 0.18 -5.55 -9.57
CA GLN A 64 1.57 -6.00 -9.39
C GLN A 64 2.56 -4.83 -9.48
N GLN A 65 2.33 -3.89 -10.40
CA GLN A 65 3.16 -2.70 -10.50
C GLN A 65 3.02 -1.81 -9.26
N ARG A 66 1.79 -1.59 -8.75
CA ARG A 66 1.56 -0.83 -7.50
C ARG A 66 2.28 -1.46 -6.31
N LEU A 67 2.21 -2.78 -6.17
CA LEU A 67 2.90 -3.52 -5.09
C LEU A 67 4.43 -3.37 -5.20
N ARG A 68 5.01 -3.45 -6.39
CA ARG A 68 6.46 -3.21 -6.61
C ARG A 68 6.87 -1.78 -6.25
N ASP A 69 6.06 -0.80 -6.68
CA ASP A 69 6.33 0.63 -6.47
C ASP A 69 6.14 1.05 -5.00
N ALA A 70 5.31 0.33 -4.26
CA ALA A 70 5.05 0.59 -2.84
C ALA A 70 6.28 0.40 -1.95
N LYS A 71 7.29 -0.38 -2.37
CA LYS A 71 8.54 -0.65 -1.62
C LYS A 71 8.27 -1.15 -0.20
N LEU A 72 7.40 -2.14 -0.11
CA LEU A 72 7.08 -2.80 1.17
C LEU A 72 8.34 -3.48 1.74
N PRO A 73 8.59 -3.42 3.06
CA PRO A 73 9.71 -4.10 3.70
C PRO A 73 9.58 -5.63 3.58
N ARG A 74 8.36 -6.12 3.62
CA ARG A 74 7.95 -7.50 3.40
C ARG A 74 6.49 -7.51 2.96
N LEU A 75 6.14 -8.34 2.01
CA LEU A 75 4.73 -8.54 1.66
C LEU A 75 4.03 -9.22 2.84
N LYS A 76 3.09 -8.52 3.45
CA LYS A 76 2.21 -8.99 4.52
C LYS A 76 0.82 -8.47 4.26
N THR A 77 -0.15 -9.37 4.32
CA THR A 77 -1.55 -9.03 4.06
C THR A 77 -2.36 -8.99 5.37
N LEU A 78 -3.54 -8.41 5.32
CA LEU A 78 -4.44 -8.39 6.49
C LEU A 78 -5.03 -9.78 6.77
N GLU A 79 -5.14 -10.62 5.75
CA GLU A 79 -5.60 -12.01 5.85
C GLU A 79 -4.62 -12.87 6.67
N GLU A 80 -3.32 -12.53 6.65
CA GLU A 80 -2.27 -13.20 7.43
C GLU A 80 -2.20 -12.70 8.89
N PHE A 81 -2.97 -11.67 9.23
CA PHE A 81 -2.94 -11.09 10.58
C PHE A 81 -3.89 -11.85 11.52
N ASP A 82 -3.34 -12.39 12.62
CA ASP A 82 -4.12 -13.11 13.64
C ASP A 82 -4.78 -12.13 14.64
N PHE A 83 -6.00 -11.71 14.31
CA PHE A 83 -6.78 -10.83 15.18
C PHE A 83 -7.19 -11.49 16.50
N ASN A 84 -7.25 -12.83 16.58
CA ASN A 84 -7.62 -13.53 17.82
C ASN A 84 -6.55 -13.37 18.90
N GLN A 85 -5.29 -13.26 18.47
CA GLN A 85 -4.18 -13.02 19.38
C GLN A 85 -3.93 -11.52 19.66
N ALA A 86 -4.53 -10.64 18.90
CA ALA A 86 -4.42 -9.19 19.02
C ALA A 86 -5.76 -8.56 19.45
N ARG A 87 -6.31 -9.00 20.58
CA ARG A 87 -7.68 -8.68 21.03
C ARG A 87 -7.98 -7.19 21.21
N LEU A 88 -6.96 -6.36 21.44
CA LEU A 88 -7.12 -4.89 21.55
C LEU A 88 -7.34 -4.22 20.21
N ILE A 89 -6.99 -4.89 19.09
CA ILE A 89 -7.12 -4.32 17.76
C ILE A 89 -8.54 -4.59 17.24
N PRO A 90 -9.31 -3.54 16.93
CA PRO A 90 -10.67 -3.69 16.43
C PRO A 90 -10.66 -4.19 14.98
N ALA A 91 -10.80 -5.51 14.79
CA ALA A 91 -10.74 -6.14 13.46
C ALA A 91 -11.75 -5.55 12.47
N ALA A 92 -12.96 -5.18 12.94
CA ALA A 92 -13.96 -4.54 12.10
C ALA A 92 -13.46 -3.19 11.54
N LYS A 93 -12.81 -2.38 12.40
CA LYS A 93 -12.25 -1.08 11.98
C LYS A 93 -11.10 -1.23 10.99
N ILE A 94 -10.24 -2.23 11.17
CA ILE A 94 -9.16 -2.52 10.19
C ILE A 94 -9.74 -2.94 8.84
N ARG A 95 -10.81 -3.75 8.82
CA ARG A 95 -11.49 -4.13 7.57
C ARG A 95 -12.14 -2.94 6.88
N GLU A 96 -12.84 -2.08 7.63
CA GLU A 96 -13.39 -0.82 7.12
C GLU A 96 -12.31 0.06 6.47
N LEU A 97 -11.17 0.21 7.14
CA LEU A 97 -10.03 0.95 6.58
C LEU A 97 -9.49 0.29 5.31
N ALA A 98 -9.47 -1.05 5.25
CA ALA A 98 -9.02 -1.78 4.06
C ALA A 98 -9.91 -1.53 2.83
N GLU A 99 -11.15 -1.07 2.99
CA GLU A 99 -12.04 -0.64 1.91
C GLU A 99 -11.59 0.68 1.25
N GLY A 100 -10.68 1.43 1.89
CA GLY A 100 -10.01 2.59 1.28
C GLY A 100 -10.73 3.92 1.43
N GLY A 101 -11.88 4.00 2.11
CA GLY A 101 -12.63 5.25 2.29
C GLY A 101 -11.82 6.38 2.95
N TYR A 102 -10.90 6.04 3.85
CA TYR A 102 -9.98 7.01 4.47
C TYR A 102 -9.01 7.65 3.45
N ILE A 103 -8.66 6.93 2.38
CA ILE A 103 -7.79 7.46 1.31
C ILE A 103 -8.53 8.54 0.53
N GLU A 104 -9.80 8.33 0.23
CA GLU A 104 -10.64 9.29 -0.51
C GLU A 104 -10.89 10.56 0.27
N ARG A 105 -11.04 10.42 1.61
CA ARG A 105 -11.24 11.56 2.51
C ARG A 105 -9.94 12.19 3.01
N ALA A 106 -8.78 11.68 2.56
CA ALA A 106 -7.44 12.11 2.99
C ALA A 106 -7.26 12.09 4.53
N GLU A 107 -7.89 11.10 5.20
CA GLU A 107 -7.85 10.95 6.66
C GLU A 107 -6.61 10.17 7.10
N PRO A 108 -5.92 10.61 8.16
CA PRO A 108 -4.80 9.87 8.72
C PRO A 108 -5.23 8.58 9.44
N VAL A 109 -4.37 7.58 9.41
CA VAL A 109 -4.48 6.36 10.23
C VAL A 109 -3.25 6.29 11.13
N VAL A 110 -3.44 6.25 12.44
CA VAL A 110 -2.33 6.15 13.41
C VAL A 110 -2.42 4.81 14.14
N LEU A 111 -1.36 4.02 14.00
CA LEU A 111 -1.19 2.73 14.70
C LEU A 111 -0.19 2.95 15.83
N MET A 112 -0.66 2.95 17.08
CA MET A 112 0.14 3.24 18.26
C MET A 112 0.23 2.03 19.19
N GLY A 113 1.39 1.80 19.81
CA GLY A 113 1.59 0.74 20.81
C GLY A 113 3.02 0.24 20.86
N GLU A 114 3.33 -0.65 21.77
CA GLU A 114 4.68 -1.16 22.03
C GLU A 114 5.27 -1.97 20.87
N CYS A 115 6.59 -2.20 20.93
CA CYS A 115 7.30 -2.98 19.93
C CYS A 115 6.75 -4.42 19.83
N GLY A 116 6.52 -4.89 18.59
CA GLY A 116 6.08 -6.27 18.35
C GLY A 116 4.56 -6.50 18.42
N THR A 117 3.73 -5.47 18.61
CA THR A 117 2.27 -5.56 18.69
C THR A 117 1.56 -5.68 17.34
N GLY A 118 2.29 -5.63 16.22
CA GLY A 118 1.72 -5.83 14.89
C GLY A 118 1.50 -4.57 14.06
N LYS A 119 1.86 -3.38 14.54
CA LYS A 119 1.69 -2.09 13.82
C LYS A 119 2.19 -2.11 12.37
N THR A 120 3.45 -2.49 12.17
CA THR A 120 4.07 -2.57 10.83
C THR A 120 3.36 -3.60 9.95
N HIS A 121 2.82 -4.70 10.51
CA HIS A 121 2.03 -5.66 9.76
C HIS A 121 0.72 -5.05 9.28
N LEU A 122 -0.02 -4.40 10.18
CA LEU A 122 -1.28 -3.72 9.82
C LEU A 122 -1.04 -2.60 8.80
N ALA A 123 -0.01 -1.75 9.01
CA ALA A 123 0.34 -0.69 8.07
C ALA A 123 0.70 -1.24 6.68
N THR A 124 1.46 -2.35 6.64
CA THR A 124 1.79 -3.05 5.39
C THR A 124 0.53 -3.63 4.74
N GLY A 125 -0.34 -4.27 5.53
CA GLY A 125 -1.59 -4.85 5.04
C GLY A 125 -2.55 -3.81 4.47
N LEU A 126 -2.69 -2.65 5.10
CA LEU A 126 -3.47 -1.53 4.57
C LEU A 126 -2.84 -0.96 3.28
N CYS A 127 -1.51 -0.87 3.22
CA CYS A 127 -0.79 -0.48 2.01
C CYS A 127 -1.03 -1.47 0.86
N VAL A 128 -1.02 -2.79 1.13
CA VAL A 128 -1.36 -3.83 0.15
C VAL A 128 -2.81 -3.70 -0.32
N ALA A 129 -3.75 -3.47 0.60
CA ALA A 129 -5.16 -3.26 0.26
C ALA A 129 -5.35 -2.06 -0.67
N ALA A 130 -4.66 -0.94 -0.42
CA ALA A 130 -4.64 0.23 -1.31
C ALA A 130 -4.06 -0.11 -2.69
N CYS A 131 -2.97 -0.88 -2.77
CA CYS A 131 -2.38 -1.33 -4.04
C CYS A 131 -3.35 -2.23 -4.84
N ARG A 132 -4.10 -3.12 -4.17
CA ARG A 132 -5.14 -3.97 -4.79
C ARG A 132 -6.27 -3.14 -5.41
N GLN A 133 -6.53 -1.96 -4.86
CA GLN A 133 -7.46 -0.97 -5.41
C GLN A 133 -6.80 -0.05 -6.48
N LYS A 134 -5.62 -0.41 -6.96
CA LYS A 134 -4.84 0.32 -7.96
C LYS A 134 -4.39 1.72 -7.49
N ARG A 135 -4.51 2.06 -6.19
CA ARG A 135 -4.01 3.31 -5.60
C ARG A 135 -2.48 3.32 -5.59
N ARG A 136 -1.91 4.50 -5.72
CA ARG A 136 -0.45 4.70 -5.60
C ARG A 136 -0.10 4.78 -4.12
N ALA A 137 0.45 3.71 -3.59
CA ALA A 137 0.88 3.63 -2.21
C ALA A 137 2.41 3.61 -2.10
N ARG A 138 2.95 4.10 -0.99
CA ARG A 138 4.38 4.08 -0.71
C ARG A 138 4.62 3.79 0.76
N PHE A 139 5.48 2.82 1.03
CA PHE A 139 5.96 2.51 2.37
C PHE A 139 7.39 3.07 2.57
N THR A 140 7.65 3.68 3.72
CA THR A 140 8.98 4.09 4.16
C THR A 140 9.00 4.20 5.68
N THR A 141 10.19 4.13 6.28
CA THR A 141 10.37 4.55 7.68
C THR A 141 10.53 6.06 7.76
N ALA A 142 10.20 6.66 8.90
CA ALA A 142 10.44 8.09 9.13
C ALA A 142 11.92 8.45 8.93
N ALA A 143 12.83 7.61 9.43
CA ALA A 143 14.28 7.80 9.27
C ALA A 143 14.70 7.81 7.79
N ASN A 144 14.22 6.86 6.98
CA ASN A 144 14.56 6.80 5.56
C ASN A 144 14.05 8.01 4.78
N LEU A 145 12.83 8.49 5.08
CA LEU A 145 12.29 9.70 4.47
C LEU A 145 13.13 10.93 4.81
N VAL A 146 13.49 11.08 6.08
CA VAL A 146 14.34 12.18 6.54
C VAL A 146 15.71 12.14 5.86
N ASN A 147 16.36 10.98 5.83
CA ASN A 147 17.68 10.82 5.18
C ASN A 147 17.61 11.18 3.69
N GLU A 148 16.56 10.75 2.98
CA GLU A 148 16.35 11.09 1.58
C GLU A 148 16.21 12.61 1.36
N LEU A 149 15.51 13.31 2.25
CA LEU A 149 15.31 14.76 2.16
C LEU A 149 16.57 15.54 2.55
N VAL A 150 17.33 15.06 3.54
CA VAL A 150 18.63 15.63 3.93
C VAL A 150 19.63 15.51 2.77
N GLU A 151 19.71 14.35 2.15
CA GLU A 151 20.53 14.13 0.95
C GLU A 151 20.07 15.03 -0.22
N ALA A 152 18.78 15.09 -0.46
CA ALA A 152 18.21 15.97 -1.50
C ALA A 152 18.52 17.46 -1.27
N ARG A 153 18.65 17.90 -0.01
CA ARG A 153 19.06 19.26 0.32
C ARG A 153 20.47 19.57 -0.14
N GLN A 154 21.41 18.63 0.04
CA GLN A 154 22.80 18.81 -0.42
C GLN A 154 22.90 19.00 -1.93
N HIS A 155 21.94 18.45 -2.68
CA HIS A 155 21.86 18.54 -4.14
C HIS A 155 20.81 19.55 -4.67
N ASN A 156 20.31 20.45 -3.81
CA ASN A 156 19.23 21.41 -4.17
C ASN A 156 17.99 20.75 -4.81
N ALA A 157 17.69 19.51 -4.45
CA ALA A 157 16.64 18.68 -5.04
C ALA A 157 15.39 18.48 -4.16
N VAL A 158 15.30 19.15 -3.00
CA VAL A 158 14.21 18.97 -2.01
C VAL A 158 12.83 19.10 -2.66
N LYS A 159 12.58 20.16 -3.43
CA LYS A 159 11.28 20.38 -4.10
C LYS A 159 10.89 19.21 -5.01
N ARG A 160 11.86 18.63 -5.72
CA ARG A 160 11.65 17.47 -6.60
C ARG A 160 11.27 16.22 -5.80
N VAL A 161 11.95 15.99 -4.69
CA VAL A 161 11.67 14.85 -3.79
C VAL A 161 10.31 15.01 -3.14
N LEU A 162 9.98 16.16 -2.56
CA LEU A 162 8.66 16.46 -2.02
C LEU A 162 7.56 16.25 -3.06
N GLY A 163 7.72 16.82 -4.26
CA GLY A 163 6.76 16.64 -5.36
C GLY A 163 6.56 15.19 -5.77
N ARG A 164 7.57 14.32 -5.61
CA ARG A 164 7.41 12.88 -5.81
C ARG A 164 6.56 12.24 -4.69
N TRP A 165 6.80 12.60 -3.43
CA TRP A 165 6.03 12.10 -2.30
C TRP A 165 4.56 12.51 -2.34
N LEU A 166 4.24 13.69 -2.88
CA LEU A 166 2.87 14.17 -3.07
C LEU A 166 2.07 13.42 -4.14
N ARG A 167 2.72 12.63 -5.01
CA ARG A 167 2.03 11.87 -6.07
C ARG A 167 1.38 10.58 -5.58
N TYR A 168 1.69 10.14 -4.35
CA TYR A 168 1.10 8.94 -3.78
C TYR A 168 -0.26 9.28 -3.16
N ASP A 169 -1.25 8.41 -3.39
CA ASP A 169 -2.58 8.55 -2.82
C ASP A 169 -2.55 8.26 -1.31
N VAL A 170 -1.66 7.35 -0.88
CA VAL A 170 -1.38 7.05 0.52
C VAL A 170 0.11 6.78 0.73
N ILE A 171 0.66 7.28 1.84
CA ILE A 171 2.01 6.91 2.29
C ILE A 171 1.95 6.28 3.68
N VAL A 172 2.85 5.32 3.92
CA VAL A 172 3.10 4.75 5.23
C VAL A 172 4.41 5.31 5.76
N LEU A 173 4.34 5.96 6.92
CA LEU A 173 5.49 6.39 7.70
C LEU A 173 5.61 5.47 8.92
N ASP A 174 6.47 4.47 8.78
CA ASP A 174 6.71 3.49 9.85
C ASP A 174 7.77 4.02 10.83
N GLU A 175 7.63 3.63 12.10
CA GLU A 175 8.59 3.93 13.17
C GLU A 175 8.79 5.43 13.44
N VAL A 176 7.72 6.22 13.36
CA VAL A 176 7.77 7.62 13.80
C VAL A 176 7.94 7.67 15.32
N GLY A 177 9.01 8.31 15.77
CA GLY A 177 9.31 8.41 17.20
C GLY A 177 10.26 7.35 17.75
N TYR A 178 10.76 6.44 16.92
CA TYR A 178 11.73 5.41 17.39
C TYR A 178 13.13 5.97 17.64
N VAL A 179 13.55 6.96 16.89
CA VAL A 179 14.85 7.62 17.05
C VAL A 179 14.63 9.13 17.12
N PRO A 180 15.29 9.85 18.05
CA PRO A 180 15.27 11.31 18.09
C PRO A 180 15.72 11.89 16.74
N LEU A 181 14.99 12.88 16.26
CA LEU A 181 15.31 13.56 15.00
C LEU A 181 16.16 14.81 15.27
N ALA A 182 17.15 15.06 14.45
CA ALA A 182 17.79 16.37 14.40
C ALA A 182 16.76 17.42 13.89
N ASP A 183 16.94 18.70 14.25
CA ASP A 183 16.02 19.80 13.91
C ASP A 183 15.59 19.79 12.44
N ILE A 184 16.57 19.66 11.54
CA ILE A 184 16.32 19.63 10.10
C ILE A 184 15.49 18.41 9.66
N GLY A 185 15.67 17.27 10.32
CA GLY A 185 14.90 16.06 10.05
C GLY A 185 13.46 16.20 10.49
N ALA A 186 13.24 16.83 11.65
CA ALA A 186 11.92 17.16 12.17
C ALA A 186 11.18 18.15 11.26
N GLU A 187 11.88 19.18 10.74
CA GLU A 187 11.33 20.12 9.77
C GLU A 187 10.90 19.46 8.48
N PHE A 188 11.72 18.57 7.92
CA PHE A 188 11.37 17.84 6.70
C PHE A 188 10.19 16.91 6.88
N LEU A 189 10.15 16.17 8.00
CA LEU A 189 9.03 15.30 8.30
C LEU A 189 7.73 16.12 8.44
N PHE A 190 7.81 17.25 9.16
CA PHE A 190 6.70 18.18 9.27
C PHE A 190 6.25 18.69 7.89
N GLN A 191 7.17 19.09 7.01
CA GLN A 191 6.85 19.60 5.69
C GLN A 191 6.09 18.56 4.86
N VAL A 192 6.54 17.30 4.83
CA VAL A 192 5.85 16.23 4.11
C VAL A 192 4.43 16.02 4.65
N ILE A 193 4.27 15.97 5.97
CA ILE A 193 2.96 15.76 6.61
C ILE A 193 2.05 16.96 6.38
N ALA A 194 2.56 18.19 6.52
CA ALA A 194 1.79 19.40 6.31
C ALA A 194 1.30 19.57 4.87
N GLU A 195 2.14 19.24 3.87
CA GLU A 195 1.76 19.33 2.47
C GLU A 195 0.77 18.25 2.06
N ARG A 196 0.69 17.13 2.83
CA ARG A 196 -0.27 16.04 2.59
C ARG A 196 -1.58 16.20 3.36
N ALA A 197 -1.59 16.96 4.44
CA ALA A 197 -2.79 17.18 5.23
C ALA A 197 -3.95 17.64 4.33
N GLU A 198 -5.12 17.05 4.50
CA GLU A 198 -6.34 17.28 3.72
C GLU A 198 -6.27 16.97 2.21
N ARG A 199 -5.13 16.49 1.70
CA ARG A 199 -4.92 16.22 0.27
C ARG A 199 -4.71 14.74 -0.05
N ALA A 200 -4.07 14.01 0.86
CA ALA A 200 -3.75 12.60 0.63
C ALA A 200 -3.54 11.88 1.95
N ALA A 201 -3.98 10.64 2.01
CA ALA A 201 -3.94 9.84 3.22
C ALA A 201 -2.51 9.55 3.72
N LEU A 202 -2.41 9.38 5.04
CA LEU A 202 -1.18 9.07 5.74
C LEU A 202 -1.45 7.91 6.72
N ILE A 203 -0.61 6.88 6.72
CA ILE A 203 -0.58 5.87 7.76
C ILE A 203 0.70 6.06 8.56
N VAL A 204 0.56 6.27 9.86
CA VAL A 204 1.69 6.45 10.79
C VAL A 204 1.74 5.27 11.75
N THR A 205 2.91 4.71 11.98
CA THR A 205 3.14 3.83 13.12
C THR A 205 4.07 4.49 14.12
N THR A 206 3.76 4.34 15.40
CA THR A 206 4.57 4.87 16.51
C THR A 206 4.53 3.95 17.70
N ASN A 207 5.61 3.87 18.43
CA ASN A 207 5.70 3.21 19.72
C ASN A 207 5.52 4.16 20.91
N LEU A 208 5.49 5.47 20.66
CA LEU A 208 5.33 6.48 21.68
C LEU A 208 3.90 7.03 21.71
N PRO A 209 3.32 7.23 22.89
CA PRO A 209 2.12 8.02 23.03
C PRO A 209 2.40 9.48 22.62
N PHE A 210 1.38 10.16 22.14
CA PHE A 210 1.53 11.55 21.65
C PHE A 210 2.12 12.52 22.69
N SER A 211 1.89 12.27 23.98
CA SER A 211 2.46 13.05 25.08
C SER A 211 3.99 13.00 25.14
N GLU A 212 4.60 11.96 24.58
CA GLU A 212 6.04 11.75 24.59
C GLU A 212 6.74 12.17 23.29
N TRP A 213 6.01 12.63 22.29
CA TRP A 213 6.58 13.04 21.00
C TRP A 213 7.55 14.22 21.11
N THR A 214 7.43 15.05 22.16
CA THR A 214 8.41 16.10 22.46
C THR A 214 9.82 15.58 22.77
N GLN A 215 9.96 14.29 23.12
CA GLN A 215 11.27 13.66 23.31
C GLN A 215 11.99 13.38 21.97
N VAL A 216 11.23 13.30 20.88
CA VAL A 216 11.71 12.97 19.54
C VAL A 216 11.82 14.20 18.65
N PHE A 217 10.90 15.13 18.83
CA PHE A 217 10.86 16.40 18.09
C PHE A 217 11.41 17.51 18.97
N PRO A 218 12.64 18.01 18.69
CA PRO A 218 13.33 18.95 19.59
C PRO A 218 12.62 20.30 19.69
N ASN A 219 11.84 20.70 18.69
CA ASN A 219 11.06 21.92 18.71
C ASN A 219 9.61 21.66 19.16
N PRO A 220 9.19 22.09 20.38
CA PRO A 220 7.84 21.81 20.89
C PRO A 220 6.72 22.44 20.05
N ARG A 221 6.94 23.59 19.41
CA ARG A 221 5.94 24.23 18.53
C ARG A 221 5.73 23.43 17.27
N LEU A 222 6.82 22.93 16.67
CA LEU A 222 6.78 22.07 15.50
C LEU A 222 6.08 20.74 15.84
N CYS A 223 6.42 20.14 16.99
CA CYS A 223 5.77 18.92 17.48
C CYS A 223 4.25 19.11 17.64
N LYS A 224 3.81 20.18 18.28
CA LYS A 224 2.39 20.48 18.45
C LYS A 224 1.68 20.66 17.11
N ALA A 225 2.28 21.41 16.18
CA ALA A 225 1.69 21.63 14.85
C ALA A 225 1.65 20.34 14.00
N LEU A 226 2.60 19.44 14.20
CA LEU A 226 2.62 18.12 13.53
C LEU A 226 1.54 17.20 14.09
N LEU A 227 1.40 17.15 15.43
CA LEU A 227 0.36 16.36 16.09
C LEU A 227 -1.04 16.84 15.68
N ASP A 228 -1.27 18.14 15.65
CA ASP A 228 -2.54 18.71 15.20
C ASP A 228 -2.94 18.19 13.82
N ARG A 229 -2.02 18.16 12.87
CA ARG A 229 -2.26 17.66 11.50
C ARG A 229 -2.46 16.15 11.42
N ILE A 230 -1.71 15.37 12.21
CA ILE A 230 -1.81 13.91 12.19
C ILE A 230 -3.09 13.44 12.91
N THR A 231 -3.55 14.18 13.91
CA THR A 231 -4.72 13.79 14.71
C THR A 231 -6.03 14.33 14.18
N ASP A 232 -5.99 15.31 13.27
CA ASP A 232 -7.21 15.82 12.67
C ASP A 232 -7.93 14.74 11.87
N ARG A 233 -9.15 14.42 12.28
CA ARG A 233 -10.00 13.34 11.71
C ARG A 233 -9.32 11.96 11.60
N ALA A 234 -8.30 11.73 12.45
CA ALA A 234 -7.51 10.51 12.38
C ALA A 234 -8.23 9.29 12.92
N HIS A 235 -7.97 8.15 12.28
CA HIS A 235 -8.31 6.84 12.83
C HIS A 235 -7.15 6.36 13.72
N ILE A 236 -7.28 6.58 15.04
CA ILE A 236 -6.25 6.16 16.01
C ILE A 236 -6.57 4.76 16.49
N ILE A 237 -5.61 3.85 16.36
CA ILE A 237 -5.74 2.43 16.73
C ILE A 237 -4.60 2.07 17.67
N GLU A 238 -4.96 1.75 18.89
CA GLU A 238 -4.02 1.25 19.89
C GLU A 238 -3.84 -0.26 19.71
N THR A 239 -2.59 -0.69 19.54
CA THR A 239 -2.25 -2.10 19.30
C THR A 239 -1.79 -2.84 20.57
N GLY A 240 -1.74 -2.11 21.71
CA GLY A 240 -1.42 -2.65 23.02
C GLY A 240 0.07 -2.69 23.34
N THR A 241 0.38 -3.35 24.45
CA THR A 241 1.74 -3.40 25.03
C THR A 241 2.39 -4.78 24.91
N GLU A 242 1.63 -5.83 24.63
CA GLU A 242 2.16 -7.20 24.59
C GLU A 242 2.74 -7.56 23.23
N SER A 243 4.03 -7.89 23.19
CA SER A 243 4.71 -8.32 21.97
C SER A 243 4.28 -9.71 21.51
N TYR A 244 3.61 -9.78 20.36
CA TYR A 244 3.29 -11.04 19.66
C TYR A 244 4.55 -11.84 19.29
N ARG A 245 5.62 -11.15 18.86
CA ARG A 245 6.89 -11.80 18.52
C ARG A 245 7.49 -12.54 19.73
N PHE A 246 7.44 -11.93 20.89
CA PHE A 246 7.97 -12.52 22.12
C PHE A 246 7.13 -13.74 22.55
N ARG A 247 5.79 -13.63 22.57
CA ARG A 247 4.89 -14.76 22.87
C ARG A 247 5.14 -15.95 21.95
N ARG A 248 5.15 -15.74 20.64
CA ARG A 248 5.43 -16.78 19.65
C ARG A 248 6.77 -17.48 19.88
N THR A 249 7.81 -16.72 20.26
CA THR A 249 9.12 -17.29 20.55
C THR A 249 9.09 -18.19 21.81
N LEU A 250 8.34 -17.80 22.84
CA LEU A 250 8.15 -18.60 24.04
C LEU A 250 7.39 -19.90 23.76
N GLU A 251 6.29 -19.82 22.98
CA GLU A 251 5.51 -21.00 22.57
C GLU A 251 6.34 -22.03 21.80
N VAL A 252 7.16 -21.55 20.84
CA VAL A 252 8.05 -22.44 20.07
C VAL A 252 9.11 -23.10 20.98
N ARG A 253 9.63 -22.36 21.98
CA ARG A 253 10.61 -22.92 22.95
C ARG A 253 9.94 -23.94 23.88
N GLN A 254 8.71 -23.70 24.30
CA GLN A 254 7.96 -24.63 25.14
C GLN A 254 7.64 -25.92 24.39
N LYS A 255 7.18 -25.83 23.12
CA LYS A 255 6.95 -27.01 22.27
C LYS A 255 8.21 -27.85 22.04
N LYS A 256 9.38 -27.20 21.86
CA LYS A 256 10.68 -27.91 21.71
C LYS A 256 11.20 -28.55 23.00
N LYS A 257 10.73 -28.14 24.17
CA LYS A 257 11.08 -28.76 25.46
C LYS A 257 10.14 -29.91 25.83
N ALA A 258 8.98 -29.99 25.20
CA ALA A 258 7.96 -31.03 25.42
C ALA A 258 8.03 -32.19 24.40
N SER A 259 8.89 -32.04 23.38
CA SER A 259 9.27 -33.12 22.42
C SER A 259 10.65 -33.65 22.75
#